data_82492c24f4bcf75bf0f86a036ecbd22d
#
_entry.id   82492c24f4bcf75bf0f86a036ecbd22d
#
_cell.length_a   1.000
_cell.length_b   1.000
_cell.length_c   1.000
_cell.angle_alpha   90.00
_cell.angle_beta   90.00
_cell.angle_gamma   90.00
#
_symmetry.space_group_name_H-M   'P 1'
#
loop_
_entity.id
_entity.type
_entity.pdbx_description
1 polymer ?
#
loop_
_entity_poly.entity_id
_entity_poly.type
_entity_poly.pdbx_seq_one_letter_code
_entity_poly.pdbx_strand_id
1 'polypeptide(L)'
;MKKIIKTDQEWKDLLSDEEYYITRQKGTEPAFSGKAFNVSKDGVFRCKCCSSELFDRNSKYDSGCGWPSFFKGISNDAIKTEQDISNGMIRTEIMCSSCDSHLGHVFDDGPEPTGQRYCVNSLSIQYKEFE
;
A
#
# COMPACT_ATOMS: atom_id res chain seq x y z
N MET A 1 4.97 -15.05 7.45
CA MET A 1 3.67 -14.38 7.59
C MET A 1 2.54 -15.30 7.20
N LYS A 2 1.43 -15.29 7.95
CA LYS A 2 0.30 -16.16 7.64
C LYS A 2 -0.43 -15.67 6.39
N LYS A 3 -0.65 -16.57 5.43
CA LYS A 3 -1.39 -16.22 4.20
C LYS A 3 -2.90 -16.22 4.47
N ILE A 4 -3.56 -15.24 3.90
CA ILE A 4 -5.02 -15.08 3.95
C ILE A 4 -5.53 -15.22 2.52
N ILE A 5 -6.34 -16.27 2.31
CA ILE A 5 -6.85 -16.62 0.98
C ILE A 5 -8.37 -16.56 1.01
N LYS A 6 -8.96 -15.77 0.12
CA LYS A 6 -10.41 -15.65 -0.06
C LYS A 6 -10.75 -15.78 -1.53
N THR A 7 -11.98 -16.16 -1.82
CA THR A 7 -12.47 -16.19 -3.21
C THR A 7 -12.67 -14.77 -3.71
N ASP A 8 -12.72 -14.60 -5.02
CA ASP A 8 -12.96 -13.30 -5.64
C ASP A 8 -14.30 -12.70 -5.15
N GLN A 9 -15.34 -13.53 -5.03
CA GLN A 9 -16.63 -13.07 -4.55
C GLN A 9 -16.57 -12.61 -3.09
N GLU A 10 -15.80 -13.30 -2.25
CA GLU A 10 -15.63 -12.89 -0.85
C GLU A 10 -14.97 -11.51 -0.76
N TRP A 11 -13.96 -11.23 -1.61
CA TRP A 11 -13.34 -9.91 -1.67
C TRP A 11 -14.33 -8.84 -2.13
N LYS A 12 -15.15 -9.14 -3.15
CA LYS A 12 -16.16 -8.20 -3.65
C LYS A 12 -17.19 -7.86 -2.57
N ASP A 13 -17.57 -8.83 -1.75
CA ASP A 13 -18.54 -8.62 -0.70
C ASP A 13 -17.97 -7.77 0.45
N LEU A 14 -16.66 -7.84 0.67
CA LEU A 14 -15.98 -7.14 1.75
C LEU A 14 -15.61 -5.70 1.40
N LEU A 15 -15.31 -5.44 0.13
CA LEU A 15 -14.73 -4.18 -0.33
C LEU A 15 -15.74 -3.38 -1.16
N SER A 16 -15.57 -2.05 -1.19
CA SER A 16 -16.31 -1.22 -2.14
C SER A 16 -15.80 -1.53 -3.56
N ASP A 17 -16.57 -1.11 -4.58
CA ASP A 17 -16.19 -1.32 -5.97
C ASP A 17 -14.81 -0.71 -6.28
N GLU A 18 -14.55 0.50 -5.77
CA GLU A 18 -13.27 1.17 -5.97
C GLU A 18 -12.14 0.44 -5.25
N GLU A 19 -12.36 0.03 -4.00
CA GLU A 19 -11.38 -0.72 -3.22
C GLU A 19 -11.04 -2.05 -3.90
N TYR A 20 -12.07 -2.75 -4.40
CA TYR A 20 -11.87 -4.00 -5.11
C TYR A 20 -11.04 -3.80 -6.38
N TYR A 21 -11.37 -2.78 -7.17
CA TYR A 21 -10.63 -2.47 -8.39
C TYR A 21 -9.14 -2.21 -8.09
N ILE A 22 -8.85 -1.40 -7.09
CA ILE A 22 -7.47 -1.04 -6.74
C ILE A 22 -6.71 -2.23 -6.17
N THR A 23 -7.31 -2.95 -5.20
CA THR A 23 -6.59 -3.96 -4.42
C THR A 23 -6.53 -5.33 -5.08
N ARG A 24 -7.57 -5.71 -5.81
CA ARG A 24 -7.67 -7.06 -6.38
C ARG A 24 -7.51 -7.09 -7.90
N GLN A 25 -7.70 -5.97 -8.58
CA GLN A 25 -7.56 -5.87 -10.03
C GLN A 25 -6.37 -4.99 -10.44
N LYS A 26 -5.50 -4.65 -9.51
CA LYS A 26 -4.28 -3.87 -9.73
C LYS A 26 -4.53 -2.49 -10.34
N GLY A 27 -5.63 -1.85 -9.93
CA GLY A 27 -5.94 -0.49 -10.37
C GLY A 27 -5.04 0.53 -9.68
N THR A 28 -5.07 1.75 -10.19
CA THR A 28 -4.35 2.88 -9.61
C THR A 28 -5.32 4.03 -9.45
N GLU A 29 -5.43 4.56 -8.22
CA GLU A 29 -6.23 5.76 -8.02
C GLU A 29 -5.53 6.97 -8.64
N PRO A 30 -6.28 7.96 -9.14
CA PRO A 30 -5.64 9.18 -9.67
C PRO A 30 -4.84 9.89 -8.58
N ALA A 31 -3.72 10.50 -8.97
CA ALA A 31 -2.89 11.27 -8.06
C ALA A 31 -3.73 12.39 -7.41
N PHE A 32 -3.52 12.64 -6.13
CA PHE A 32 -4.21 13.66 -5.33
C PHE A 32 -5.72 13.41 -5.15
N SER A 33 -6.23 12.23 -5.50
CA SER A 33 -7.66 11.92 -5.37
C SER A 33 -8.02 11.26 -4.05
N GLY A 34 -7.06 10.61 -3.38
CA GLY A 34 -7.30 9.86 -2.16
C GLY A 34 -6.98 10.63 -0.90
N LYS A 35 -7.08 9.93 0.24
CA LYS A 35 -6.76 10.53 1.54
C LYS A 35 -5.26 10.81 1.65
N ALA A 36 -4.92 11.98 2.18
CA ALA A 36 -3.53 12.35 2.43
C ALA A 36 -2.97 11.70 3.70
N PHE A 37 -3.83 11.25 4.60
CA PHE A 37 -3.43 10.68 5.90
C PHE A 37 -2.48 11.60 6.68
N ASN A 38 -2.88 12.86 6.84
CA ASN A 38 -2.14 13.82 7.67
C ASN A 38 -2.47 13.54 9.13
N VAL A 39 -1.76 12.57 9.71
CA VAL A 39 -2.04 12.07 11.04
C VAL A 39 -0.96 12.53 12.02
N SER A 40 -1.38 12.98 13.21
CA SER A 40 -0.47 13.50 14.23
C SER A 40 -0.17 12.51 15.33
N LYS A 41 -1.00 11.50 15.54
CA LYS A 41 -0.81 10.48 16.56
C LYS A 41 -0.09 9.26 16.00
N ASP A 42 0.70 8.62 16.85
CA ASP A 42 1.39 7.39 16.46
C ASP A 42 0.39 6.28 16.15
N GLY A 43 0.72 5.49 15.18
CA GLY A 43 -0.13 4.41 14.73
C GLY A 43 0.51 3.61 13.62
N VAL A 44 -0.29 2.78 12.97
CA VAL A 44 0.17 1.89 11.93
C VAL A 44 -0.81 1.92 10.75
N PHE A 45 -0.26 1.85 9.54
CA PHE A 45 -1.06 1.69 8.33
C PHE A 45 -1.23 0.20 8.05
N ARG A 46 -2.46 -0.24 7.93
CA ARG A 46 -2.83 -1.64 7.73
C ARG A 46 -3.41 -1.87 6.35
N CYS A 47 -3.30 -3.11 5.87
CA CYS A 47 -3.92 -3.53 4.62
C CYS A 47 -5.43 -3.37 4.70
N LYS A 48 -6.02 -2.75 3.69
CA LYS A 48 -7.47 -2.57 3.62
C LYS A 48 -8.21 -3.90 3.56
N CYS A 49 -7.60 -4.89 2.90
CA CYS A 49 -8.23 -6.19 2.69
C CYS A 49 -8.17 -7.10 3.90
N CYS A 50 -7.01 -7.19 4.58
CA CYS A 50 -6.79 -8.20 5.61
C CYS A 50 -6.35 -7.63 6.96
N SER A 51 -6.16 -6.32 7.06
CA SER A 51 -5.75 -5.62 8.28
C SER A 51 -4.33 -5.96 8.79
N SER A 52 -3.51 -6.60 7.96
CA SER A 52 -2.10 -6.83 8.31
C SER A 52 -1.35 -5.50 8.37
N GLU A 53 -0.42 -5.37 9.31
CA GLU A 53 0.37 -4.16 9.46
C GLU A 53 1.37 -4.03 8.31
N LEU A 54 1.40 -2.88 7.65
CA LEU A 54 2.22 -2.65 6.46
C LEU A 54 3.28 -1.58 6.67
N PHE A 55 2.90 -0.43 7.24
CA PHE A 55 3.79 0.71 7.39
C PHE A 55 3.58 1.38 8.74
N ASP A 56 4.69 1.77 9.37
CA ASP A 56 4.66 2.59 10.57
C ASP A 56 4.40 4.05 10.18
N ARG A 57 3.65 4.78 11.02
CA ARG A 57 3.40 6.20 10.78
C ARG A 57 4.70 6.98 10.61
N ASN A 58 5.75 6.62 11.36
CA ASN A 58 7.03 7.33 11.33
C ASN A 58 7.78 7.16 10.01
N SER A 59 7.39 6.20 9.17
CA SER A 59 7.99 6.03 7.84
C SER A 59 7.26 6.80 6.75
N LYS A 60 6.12 7.43 7.07
CA LYS A 60 5.35 8.23 6.10
C LYS A 60 5.99 9.60 5.92
N TYR A 61 6.04 10.05 4.66
CA TYR A 61 6.52 11.40 4.34
C TYR A 61 5.78 11.93 3.11
N ASP A 62 5.86 13.24 2.90
CA ASP A 62 5.25 13.88 1.73
C ASP A 62 6.28 13.94 0.60
N SER A 63 6.08 13.11 -0.42
CA SER A 63 6.96 13.08 -1.60
C SER A 63 6.48 14.03 -2.71
N GLY A 64 5.27 14.58 -2.58
CA GLY A 64 4.68 15.41 -3.62
C GLY A 64 4.11 14.64 -4.81
N CYS A 65 4.12 13.30 -4.77
CA CYS A 65 3.68 12.49 -5.91
C CYS A 65 2.16 12.36 -6.04
N GLY A 66 1.41 12.76 -5.02
CA GLY A 66 -0.05 12.68 -5.04
C GLY A 66 -0.64 11.41 -4.45
N TRP A 67 0.20 10.53 -3.94
CA TRP A 67 -0.19 9.31 -3.23
C TRP A 67 0.52 9.24 -1.88
N PRO A 68 -0.05 8.54 -0.88
CA PRO A 68 0.67 8.28 0.37
C PRO A 68 2.04 7.66 0.09
N SER A 69 3.08 8.17 0.75
CA SER A 69 4.45 7.75 0.52
C SER A 69 5.13 7.33 1.81
N PHE A 70 5.95 6.28 1.71
CA PHE A 70 6.68 5.72 2.84
C PHE A 70 8.11 5.39 2.39
N PHE A 71 9.07 5.43 3.32
CA PHE A 71 10.45 5.10 2.95
C PHE A 71 10.84 3.67 3.33
N LYS A 72 10.00 2.94 4.05
CA LYS A 72 10.24 1.52 4.36
C LYS A 72 8.93 0.83 4.77
N GLY A 73 8.88 -0.49 4.60
CA GLY A 73 7.83 -1.33 5.17
C GLY A 73 8.03 -1.49 6.68
N ILE A 74 6.99 -1.95 7.39
CA ILE A 74 7.06 -2.10 8.85
C ILE A 74 8.00 -3.24 9.27
N SER A 75 8.19 -4.22 8.39
CA SER A 75 9.12 -5.32 8.58
C SER A 75 9.58 -5.83 7.22
N ASN A 76 10.63 -6.67 7.21
CA ASN A 76 11.19 -7.20 5.96
C ASN A 76 10.23 -8.10 5.19
N ASP A 77 9.25 -8.70 5.87
CA ASP A 77 8.33 -9.67 5.26
C ASP A 77 6.89 -9.15 5.11
N ALA A 78 6.61 -7.90 5.49
CA ALA A 78 5.26 -7.34 5.40
C ALA A 78 4.85 -7.04 3.96
N ILE A 79 5.80 -6.62 3.13
CA ILE A 79 5.57 -6.16 1.77
C ILE A 79 6.25 -7.13 0.79
N LYS A 80 5.48 -7.63 -0.17
CA LYS A 80 5.98 -8.48 -1.25
C LYS A 80 6.18 -7.63 -2.50
N THR A 81 7.21 -7.92 -3.29
CA THR A 81 7.50 -7.17 -4.53
C THR A 81 7.46 -8.09 -5.75
N GLU A 82 7.02 -7.55 -6.87
CA GLU A 82 7.08 -8.23 -8.18
C GLU A 82 7.40 -7.21 -9.26
N GLN A 83 8.04 -7.66 -10.35
CA GLN A 83 8.28 -6.80 -11.49
C GLN A 83 6.96 -6.55 -12.23
N ASP A 84 6.68 -5.28 -12.54
CA ASP A 84 5.51 -4.87 -13.29
C ASP A 84 5.96 -4.27 -14.61
N ILE A 85 5.62 -4.93 -15.74
CA ILE A 85 6.01 -4.48 -17.07
C ILE A 85 4.82 -3.92 -17.86
N SER A 86 3.72 -3.60 -17.18
CA SER A 86 2.53 -3.06 -17.82
C SER A 86 2.75 -1.63 -18.33
N ASN A 87 1.91 -1.21 -19.27
CA ASN A 87 1.90 0.15 -19.85
C ASN A 87 3.24 0.59 -20.45
N GLY A 88 4.04 -0.37 -20.95
CA GLY A 88 5.34 -0.07 -21.54
C GLY A 88 6.41 0.38 -20.55
N MET A 89 6.14 0.27 -19.25
CA MET A 89 7.07 0.65 -18.20
C MET A 89 7.57 -0.57 -17.44
N ILE A 90 8.79 -0.45 -16.87
CA ILE A 90 9.32 -1.47 -15.97
C ILE A 90 9.35 -0.84 -14.59
N ARG A 91 8.52 -1.37 -13.69
CA ARG A 91 8.41 -0.87 -12.31
C ARG A 91 8.42 -2.05 -11.34
N THR A 92 8.61 -1.76 -10.05
CA THR A 92 8.50 -2.76 -9.00
C THR A 92 7.17 -2.56 -8.27
N GLU A 93 6.27 -3.52 -8.44
CA GLU A 93 4.97 -3.53 -7.76
C GLU A 93 5.15 -3.97 -6.31
N ILE A 94 4.39 -3.36 -5.39
CA ILE A 94 4.36 -3.79 -3.99
C ILE A 94 2.97 -4.31 -3.63
N MET A 95 2.95 -5.38 -2.83
CA MET A 95 1.73 -6.08 -2.44
C MET A 95 1.81 -6.46 -0.95
N CYS A 96 0.64 -6.63 -0.34
CA CYS A 96 0.55 -7.20 1.00
C CYS A 96 0.99 -8.67 0.98
N SER A 97 1.97 -9.04 1.79
CA SER A 97 2.46 -10.42 1.83
C SER A 97 1.40 -11.43 2.29
N SER A 98 0.43 -10.98 3.10
CA SER A 98 -0.59 -11.88 3.66
C SER A 98 -1.70 -12.23 2.67
N CYS A 99 -2.19 -11.24 1.90
CA CYS A 99 -3.36 -11.46 1.03
C CYS A 99 -3.14 -11.11 -0.44
N ASP A 100 -1.92 -10.70 -0.81
CA ASP A 100 -1.53 -10.30 -2.17
C ASP A 100 -2.28 -9.07 -2.69
N SER A 101 -2.85 -8.25 -1.80
CA SER A 101 -3.48 -6.99 -2.19
C SER A 101 -2.47 -6.08 -2.89
N HIS A 102 -2.84 -5.53 -4.05
CA HIS A 102 -2.02 -4.54 -4.74
C HIS A 102 -1.99 -3.25 -3.92
N LEU A 103 -0.80 -2.77 -3.58
CA LEU A 103 -0.62 -1.55 -2.80
C LEU A 103 -0.19 -0.38 -3.67
N GLY A 104 0.72 -0.61 -4.59
CA GLY A 104 1.30 0.41 -5.43
C GLY A 104 2.63 -0.03 -6.00
N HIS A 105 3.60 0.87 -5.97
CA HIS A 105 4.95 0.60 -6.51
C HIS A 105 6.02 1.20 -5.60
N VAL A 106 7.24 0.67 -5.69
CA VAL A 106 8.40 1.21 -4.98
C VAL A 106 9.44 1.66 -5.99
N PHE A 107 10.08 2.81 -5.70
CA PHE A 107 11.09 3.44 -6.55
C PHE A 107 12.35 3.71 -5.74
N ASP A 108 13.50 3.87 -6.42
CA ASP A 108 14.80 4.07 -5.77
C ASP A 108 15.15 5.55 -5.57
N ASP A 109 14.17 6.43 -5.65
CA ASP A 109 14.34 7.88 -5.52
C ASP A 109 13.79 8.43 -4.21
N GLY A 110 13.87 7.65 -3.15
CA GLY A 110 13.37 8.02 -1.84
C GLY A 110 14.44 8.62 -0.92
N PRO A 111 14.03 9.01 0.30
CA PRO A 111 14.94 9.60 1.27
C PRO A 111 15.75 8.54 2.00
N GLU A 112 16.82 9.01 2.66
CA GLU A 112 17.52 8.15 3.62
C GLU A 112 16.57 7.80 4.79
N PRO A 113 16.79 6.64 5.45
CA PRO A 113 17.95 5.75 5.34
C PRO A 113 17.87 4.71 4.22
N THR A 114 16.70 4.47 3.62
CA THR A 114 16.56 3.37 2.65
C THR A 114 16.82 3.78 1.20
N GLY A 115 16.63 5.06 0.88
CA GLY A 115 16.68 5.51 -0.51
C GLY A 115 15.48 5.07 -1.32
N GLN A 116 14.44 4.53 -0.68
CA GLN A 116 13.26 3.99 -1.37
C GLN A 116 12.04 4.85 -1.14
N ARG A 117 11.19 4.94 -2.17
CA ARG A 117 9.90 5.62 -2.11
C ARG A 117 8.81 4.60 -2.42
N TYR A 118 8.07 4.19 -1.39
CA TYR A 118 6.90 3.33 -1.52
C TYR A 118 5.70 4.23 -1.78
N CYS A 119 5.18 4.17 -2.98
CA CYS A 119 4.03 4.96 -3.43
C CYS A 119 2.78 4.08 -3.36
N VAL A 120 1.86 4.42 -2.47
CA VAL A 120 0.77 3.51 -2.10
C VAL A 120 -0.59 4.15 -2.40
N ASN A 121 -1.51 3.38 -2.98
CA ASN A 121 -2.88 3.85 -3.17
C ASN A 121 -3.55 4.02 -1.80
N SER A 122 -4.20 5.17 -1.57
CA SER A 122 -4.87 5.42 -0.30
C SER A 122 -5.99 4.41 -0.03
N LEU A 123 -6.63 3.90 -1.09
CA LEU A 123 -7.70 2.90 -0.98
C LEU A 123 -7.19 1.51 -0.62
N SER A 124 -5.88 1.27 -0.66
CA SER A 124 -5.28 -0.01 -0.30
C SER A 124 -4.95 -0.12 1.18
N ILE A 125 -4.99 0.97 1.93
CA ILE A 125 -4.57 1.01 3.32
C ILE A 125 -5.58 1.72 4.20
N GLN A 126 -5.49 1.46 5.50
CA GLN A 126 -6.25 2.15 6.52
C GLN A 126 -5.32 2.47 7.69
N TYR A 127 -5.55 3.59 8.36
CA TYR A 127 -4.73 4.02 9.48
C TYR A 127 -5.37 3.61 10.80
N LYS A 128 -4.56 3.05 11.70
CA LYS A 128 -5.01 2.66 13.04
C LYS A 128 -4.10 3.33 14.07
N GLU A 129 -4.66 4.24 14.87
CA GLU A 129 -3.91 4.89 15.95
C GLU A 129 -3.64 3.91 17.09
N PHE A 130 -2.49 4.06 17.75
CA PHE A 130 -2.21 3.34 18.98
C PHE A 130 -3.07 3.92 20.12
N GLU A 131 -3.53 3.06 20.96
CA GLU A 131 -4.29 3.45 22.16
C GLU A 131 -3.36 3.93 23.28
#